data_bc38d631f1cf71e49441f7a6ce779387
#
_entry.id   bc38d631f1cf71e49441f7a6ce779387
#
_cell.length_a   1.000
_cell.length_b   1.000
_cell.length_c   1.000
_cell.angle_alpha   90.00
_cell.angle_beta   90.00
_cell.angle_gamma   90.00
#
_symmetry.space_group_name_H-M   'P 1'
#
loop_
_entity.id
_entity.type
_entity.pdbx_description
1 polymer ?
#
loop_
_entity_poly.entity_id
_entity_poly.type
_entity_poly.pdbx_seq_one_letter_code
_entity_poly.pdbx_strand_id
1 'polypeptide(L)'
;MRSSNRKVVLYLLKQGYTEIWLKAHGRRHDLVYKDDGKDTWYRALDLWNLFDGICLDPDNNLVFLQLKTNAWAKEAPLKDWVKKVKNSKVMSFNVKYSTTLKKWDVLERTY
;
A
#
# COMPACT_ATOMS: atom_id res chain seq x y z
N MET A 1 -14.06 2.82 -5.99
CA MET A 1 -12.63 3.03 -5.75
C MET A 1 -12.40 4.44 -5.22
N ARG A 2 -11.58 4.57 -4.21
CA ARG A 2 -11.22 5.88 -3.69
C ARG A 2 -10.43 6.67 -4.73
N SER A 3 -10.60 8.00 -4.70
CA SER A 3 -9.86 8.90 -5.58
C SER A 3 -8.35 8.73 -5.43
N SER A 4 -7.84 8.58 -4.19
CA SER A 4 -6.41 8.35 -3.94
C SER A 4 -5.91 7.06 -4.55
N ASN A 5 -6.66 5.98 -4.40
CA ASN A 5 -6.31 4.67 -4.99
C ASN A 5 -6.23 4.78 -6.51
N ARG A 6 -7.21 5.42 -7.13
CA ARG A 6 -7.22 5.60 -8.57
C ARG A 6 -5.99 6.37 -9.07
N LYS A 7 -5.61 7.43 -8.36
CA LYS A 7 -4.45 8.23 -8.71
C LYS A 7 -3.16 7.40 -8.67
N VAL A 8 -3.00 6.58 -7.64
CA VAL A 8 -1.83 5.71 -7.51
C VAL A 8 -1.82 4.65 -8.60
N VAL A 9 -2.96 4.05 -8.92
CA VAL A 9 -3.07 3.07 -10.00
C VAL A 9 -2.64 3.69 -11.33
N LEU A 10 -3.15 4.87 -11.66
CA LEU A 10 -2.79 5.54 -12.90
C LEU A 10 -1.29 5.91 -12.95
N TYR A 11 -0.76 6.35 -11.82
CA TYR A 11 0.67 6.64 -11.68
C TYR A 11 1.52 5.41 -11.97
N LEU A 12 1.19 4.28 -11.35
CA LEU A 12 1.92 3.03 -11.53
C LEU A 12 1.80 2.48 -12.95
N LEU A 13 0.61 2.51 -13.54
CA LEU A 13 0.40 2.04 -14.90
C LEU A 13 1.26 2.82 -15.91
N LYS A 14 1.39 4.12 -15.74
CA LYS A 14 2.22 4.95 -16.60
C LYS A 14 3.69 4.58 -16.54
N GLN A 15 4.14 4.00 -15.43
CA GLN A 15 5.51 3.58 -15.23
C GLN A 15 5.76 2.12 -15.59
N GLY A 16 4.77 1.43 -16.13
CA GLY A 16 4.91 0.04 -16.55
C GLY A 16 4.65 -1.00 -15.47
N TYR A 17 4.12 -0.60 -14.32
CA TYR A 17 3.69 -1.56 -13.29
C TYR A 17 2.42 -2.25 -13.73
N THR A 18 2.27 -3.51 -13.35
CA THR A 18 1.14 -4.35 -13.74
C THR A 18 0.59 -5.14 -12.56
N GLU A 19 -0.53 -5.84 -12.80
CA GLU A 19 -1.17 -6.70 -11.80
C GLU A 19 -1.41 -5.95 -10.48
N ILE A 20 -1.91 -4.72 -10.58
CA ILE A 20 -2.10 -3.85 -9.43
C ILE A 20 -3.39 -4.23 -8.71
N TRP A 21 -3.25 -4.65 -7.46
CA TRP A 21 -4.37 -4.94 -6.58
C TRP A 21 -4.31 -4.01 -5.38
N LEU A 22 -5.40 -3.31 -5.13
CA LEU A 22 -5.54 -2.46 -3.96
C LEU A 22 -6.78 -2.87 -3.18
N LYS A 23 -6.65 -2.86 -1.87
CA LYS A 23 -7.74 -3.15 -0.95
C LYS A 23 -8.90 -2.19 -1.16
N ALA A 24 -10.13 -2.71 -1.18
CA ALA A 24 -11.32 -1.89 -1.24
C ALA A 24 -11.50 -1.14 0.08
N HIS A 25 -11.58 0.18 0.00
CA HIS A 25 -11.70 1.00 1.20
C HIS A 25 -13.05 0.85 1.88
N GLY A 26 -13.02 0.81 3.22
CA GLY A 26 -14.25 0.76 4.03
C GLY A 26 -14.96 -0.59 4.04
N ARG A 27 -14.34 -1.62 3.46
CA ARG A 27 -14.91 -2.96 3.38
C ARG A 27 -14.14 -3.94 4.26
N ARG A 28 -14.85 -4.96 4.76
CA ARG A 28 -14.27 -5.99 5.62
C ARG A 28 -13.91 -7.24 4.83
N HIS A 29 -13.20 -7.07 3.73
CA HIS A 29 -12.87 -8.19 2.85
C HIS A 29 -11.54 -8.86 3.19
N ASP A 30 -10.64 -8.11 3.78
CA ASP A 30 -9.31 -8.62 4.13
C ASP A 30 -9.27 -8.94 5.60
N LEU A 31 -9.34 -10.21 5.91
CA LEU A 31 -9.36 -10.69 7.30
C LEU A 31 -8.02 -11.29 7.66
N VAL A 32 -7.53 -10.93 8.82
CA VAL A 32 -6.32 -11.53 9.40
C VAL A 32 -6.75 -12.39 10.57
N TYR A 33 -6.44 -13.66 10.50
CA TYR A 33 -6.73 -14.59 11.57
C TYR A 33 -5.64 -14.56 12.63
N LYS A 34 -6.05 -14.56 13.87
CA LYS A 34 -5.16 -14.57 15.03
C LYS A 34 -5.53 -15.74 15.92
N ASP A 35 -4.53 -16.31 16.57
CA ASP A 35 -4.71 -17.37 17.54
C ASP A 35 -3.89 -16.99 18.78
N ASP A 36 -4.57 -16.82 19.91
CA ASP A 36 -3.93 -16.45 21.18
C ASP A 36 -3.72 -17.66 22.10
N GLY A 37 -3.94 -18.86 21.60
CA GLY A 37 -3.83 -20.09 22.37
C GLY A 37 -5.11 -20.50 23.08
N LYS A 38 -6.09 -19.61 23.14
CA LYS A 38 -7.41 -19.87 23.73
C LYS A 38 -8.49 -19.87 22.68
N ASP A 39 -8.54 -18.81 21.89
CA ASP A 39 -9.53 -18.62 20.85
C ASP A 39 -8.85 -18.15 19.56
N THR A 40 -9.39 -18.60 18.44
CA THR A 40 -9.01 -18.05 17.14
C THR A 40 -9.95 -16.90 16.84
N TRP A 41 -9.39 -15.75 16.48
CA TRP A 41 -10.17 -14.58 16.13
C TRP A 41 -9.61 -13.90 14.88
N TYR A 42 -10.42 -13.03 14.29
CA TYR A 42 -10.04 -12.32 13.08
C TYR A 42 -10.56 -10.88 13.12
N ARG A 43 -9.96 -10.03 12.31
CA ARG A 43 -10.45 -8.68 12.08
C ARG A 43 -10.02 -8.18 10.71
N ALA A 44 -10.76 -7.20 10.20
CA ALA A 44 -10.43 -6.57 8.93
C ALA A 44 -9.24 -5.63 9.12
N LEU A 45 -8.14 -5.93 8.44
CA LEU A 45 -6.90 -5.16 8.51
C LEU A 45 -6.29 -5.02 7.11
N ASP A 46 -5.36 -4.10 6.99
CA ASP A 46 -4.46 -4.07 5.85
C ASP A 46 -3.63 -5.35 5.83
N LEU A 47 -3.09 -5.72 4.68
CA LEU A 47 -2.26 -6.91 4.56
C LEU A 47 -1.11 -6.83 5.56
N TRP A 48 -1.06 -7.78 6.49
CA TRP A 48 -0.14 -7.80 7.63
C TRP A 48 -0.14 -6.51 8.44
N ASN A 49 -1.26 -5.80 8.45
CA ASN A 49 -1.42 -4.50 9.11
C ASN A 49 -0.41 -3.45 8.62
N LEU A 50 0.10 -3.59 7.40
CA LEU A 50 1.11 -2.71 6.82
C LEU A 50 0.75 -2.21 5.42
N PHE A 51 0.11 -3.03 4.59
CA PHE A 51 0.01 -2.75 3.16
C PHE A 51 -1.42 -2.65 2.67
N ASP A 52 -1.64 -1.70 1.77
CA ASP A 52 -2.94 -1.49 1.11
C ASP A 52 -3.07 -2.28 -0.18
N GLY A 53 -1.98 -2.79 -0.72
CA GLY A 53 -2.02 -3.55 -1.95
C GLY A 53 -0.70 -4.13 -2.37
N ILE A 54 -0.71 -4.75 -3.55
CA ILE A 54 0.46 -5.37 -4.17
C ILE A 54 0.39 -5.16 -5.68
N CYS A 55 1.54 -5.21 -6.33
CA CYS A 55 1.62 -5.17 -7.79
C CYS A 55 2.92 -5.82 -8.26
N LEU A 56 3.10 -5.89 -9.59
CA LEU A 56 4.37 -6.28 -10.20
C LEU A 56 5.02 -5.04 -10.81
N ASP A 57 6.34 -4.91 -10.63
CA ASP A 57 7.08 -3.83 -11.27
C ASP A 57 7.37 -4.18 -12.74
N PRO A 58 8.00 -3.28 -13.53
CA PRO A 58 8.29 -3.56 -14.93
C PRO A 58 9.15 -4.82 -15.17
N ASP A 59 9.90 -5.26 -14.18
CA ASP A 59 10.72 -6.48 -14.24
C ASP A 59 10.03 -7.69 -13.65
N ASN A 60 8.73 -7.58 -13.34
CA ASN A 60 7.89 -8.63 -12.76
C ASN A 60 8.29 -9.05 -11.34
N ASN A 61 8.87 -8.12 -10.58
CA ASN A 61 9.13 -8.33 -9.16
C ASN A 61 7.92 -7.88 -8.33
N LEU A 62 7.66 -8.61 -7.24
CA LEU A 62 6.56 -8.30 -6.35
C LEU A 62 6.86 -7.04 -5.55
N VAL A 63 5.89 -6.13 -5.52
CA VAL A 63 5.99 -4.85 -4.79
C VAL A 63 4.81 -4.73 -3.85
N PHE A 64 5.08 -4.39 -2.60
CA PHE A 64 4.05 -4.09 -1.60
C PHE A 64 3.79 -2.60 -1.57
N LEU A 65 2.51 -2.23 -1.47
CA LEU A 65 2.07 -0.84 -1.59
C LEU A 65 1.45 -0.33 -0.30
N GLN A 66 1.86 0.85 0.13
CA GLN A 66 1.26 1.57 1.25
C GLN A 66 0.86 2.97 0.78
N LEU A 67 -0.38 3.36 1.02
CA LEU A 67 -0.95 4.61 0.55
C LEU A 67 -1.48 5.45 1.70
N LYS A 68 -1.18 6.74 1.66
CA LYS A 68 -1.76 7.73 2.56
C LYS A 68 -2.21 8.94 1.76
N THR A 69 -3.21 9.65 2.26
CA THR A 69 -3.67 10.90 1.68
C THR A 69 -3.17 12.06 2.54
N ASN A 70 -2.45 12.99 1.91
CA ASN A 70 -1.87 14.17 2.57
C ASN A 70 -0.94 13.83 3.75
N ALA A 71 -0.31 12.67 3.70
CA ALA A 71 0.60 12.19 4.75
C ALA A 71 1.49 11.08 4.24
N TRP A 72 2.53 10.76 5.00
CA TRP A 72 3.36 9.58 4.78
C TRP A 72 3.07 8.54 5.86
N ALA A 73 3.14 7.26 5.50
CA ALA A 73 3.14 6.18 6.47
C ALA A 73 4.43 6.22 7.28
N LYS A 74 4.39 5.68 8.50
CA LYS A 74 5.60 5.53 9.31
C LYS A 74 6.60 4.63 8.61
N GLU A 75 7.85 5.08 8.53
CA GLU A 75 8.89 4.35 7.80
C GLU A 75 9.41 3.12 8.53
N ALA A 76 9.48 3.17 9.85
CA ALA A 76 10.10 2.10 10.62
C ALA A 76 9.51 0.72 10.35
N PRO A 77 8.17 0.53 10.36
CA PRO A 77 7.58 -0.77 10.03
C PRO A 77 7.90 -1.23 8.61
N LEU A 78 7.96 -0.30 7.65
CA LEU A 78 8.24 -0.61 6.25
C LEU A 78 9.70 -1.03 6.07
N LYS A 79 10.61 -0.34 6.72
CA LYS A 79 12.04 -0.68 6.71
C LYS A 79 12.30 -2.02 7.38
N ASP A 80 11.61 -2.29 8.49
CA ASP A 80 11.72 -3.57 9.20
C ASP A 80 11.23 -4.72 8.32
N TRP A 81 10.15 -4.52 7.57
CA TRP A 81 9.63 -5.51 6.64
C TRP A 81 10.67 -5.86 5.57
N VAL A 82 11.28 -4.86 4.95
CA VAL A 82 12.29 -5.06 3.90
C VAL A 82 13.49 -5.83 4.43
N LYS A 83 13.89 -5.59 5.68
CA LYS A 83 14.97 -6.34 6.31
C LYS A 83 14.59 -7.79 6.60
N LYS A 84 13.34 -8.01 6.99
CA LYS A 84 12.84 -9.33 7.37
C LYS A 84 12.55 -10.22 6.18
N VAL A 85 11.99 -9.65 5.13
CA VAL A 85 11.56 -10.41 3.95
C VAL A 85 12.52 -10.13 2.80
N LYS A 86 13.32 -11.11 2.47
CA LYS A 86 14.31 -10.99 1.39
C LYS A 86 13.62 -10.79 0.04
N ASN A 87 14.25 -10.00 -0.80
CA ASN A 87 13.77 -9.71 -2.16
C ASN A 87 12.42 -9.02 -2.20
N SER A 88 12.01 -8.41 -1.10
CA SER A 88 10.80 -7.61 -1.09
C SER A 88 11.11 -6.16 -1.43
N LYS A 89 10.17 -5.51 -2.12
CA LYS A 89 10.23 -4.10 -2.44
C LYS A 89 8.95 -3.46 -1.90
N VAL A 90 9.09 -2.32 -1.24
CA VAL A 90 7.97 -1.60 -0.67
C VAL A 90 7.95 -0.20 -1.26
N MET A 91 6.78 0.22 -1.75
CA MET A 91 6.55 1.59 -2.19
C MET A 91 5.51 2.23 -1.28
N SER A 92 5.85 3.37 -0.73
CA SER A 92 4.96 4.18 0.09
C SER A 92 4.57 5.42 -0.70
N PHE A 93 3.27 5.71 -0.74
CA PHE A 93 2.74 6.83 -1.49
C PHE A 93 2.10 7.85 -0.57
N ASN A 94 2.33 9.12 -0.88
CA ASN A 94 1.60 10.24 -0.32
C ASN A 94 0.84 10.90 -1.47
N VAL A 95 -0.47 10.75 -1.47
CA VAL A 95 -1.34 11.41 -2.46
C VAL A 95 -1.72 12.75 -1.86
N LYS A 96 -1.01 13.79 -2.30
CA LYS A 96 -1.07 15.11 -1.69
C LYS A 96 -1.87 16.09 -2.52
N TYR A 97 -2.80 16.81 -1.86
CA TYR A 97 -3.55 17.88 -2.50
C TYR A 97 -2.90 19.24 -2.20
N SER A 98 -2.65 20.00 -3.25
CA SER A 98 -2.16 21.39 -3.12
C SER A 98 -3.34 22.35 -3.21
N THR A 99 -3.64 23.05 -2.13
CA THR A 99 -4.70 24.07 -2.10
C THR A 99 -4.34 25.26 -2.97
N THR A 100 -3.05 25.60 -3.06
CA THR A 100 -2.56 26.70 -3.88
C THR A 100 -2.72 26.41 -5.36
N LEU A 101 -2.32 25.22 -5.81
CA LEU A 101 -2.39 24.82 -7.20
C LEU A 101 -3.69 24.13 -7.57
N LYS A 102 -4.53 23.81 -6.58
CA LYS A 102 -5.81 23.11 -6.73
C LYS A 102 -5.65 21.82 -7.52
N LYS A 103 -4.59 21.06 -7.23
CA LYS A 103 -4.33 19.78 -7.88
C LYS A 103 -3.76 18.75 -6.93
N TRP A 104 -3.85 17.49 -7.36
CA TRP A 104 -3.30 16.36 -6.64
C TRP A 104 -1.96 15.94 -7.24
N ASP A 105 -1.03 15.57 -6.37
CA ASP A 105 0.24 14.97 -6.76
C ASP A 105 0.41 13.62 -6.07
N VAL A 106 1.09 12.71 -6.74
CA VAL A 106 1.46 11.42 -6.18
C VAL A 106 2.94 11.45 -5.89
N LEU A 107 3.32 11.37 -4.63
CA LEU A 107 4.70 11.32 -4.19
C LEU A 107 5.02 9.90 -3.74
N GLU A 108 6.23 9.41 -4.05
CA GLU A 108 6.62 8.05 -3.70
C GLU A 108 7.92 8.00 -2.92
N ARG A 109 8.03 6.96 -2.08
CA ARG A 109 9.27 6.51 -1.44
C ARG A 109 9.38 5.02 -1.63
N THR A 110 10.56 4.54 -1.96
CA THR A 110 10.81 3.11 -2.16
C THR A 110 11.80 2.62 -1.11
N TYR A 111 11.52 1.43 -0.59
CA TYR A 111 12.34 0.79 0.43
C TYR A 111 12.84 -0.57 -0.03
#